data_90e5d983ff3baec58e53b908e74cafbd
#
_entry.id   90e5d983ff3baec58e53b908e74cafbd
#
_cell.length_a   1.000
_cell.length_b   1.000
_cell.length_c   1.000
_cell.angle_alpha   90.00
_cell.angle_beta   90.00
_cell.angle_gamma   90.00
#
_symmetry.space_group_name_H-M   'P 1'
#
loop_
_entity.id
_entity.type
_entity.pdbx_description
1 polymer ?
#
loop_
_entity_poly.entity_id
_entity_poly.type
_entity_poly.pdbx_seq_one_letter_code
_entity_poly.pdbx_strand_id
1 'polypeptide(L)'
;MMGPFIYDWRNMLTKDGSESKLYKDIQQLMDSLSLDVVEVNTHDEKNETIMQLFLNKRGGEITTEDLEKAYNIVYPRYSVIFQNRDLTLEVTSPGLQRSLKDWHEFEIFKGKDVRVYSTKYSTYIVGKIESCNSDTLEISNYMIE
;
A
#
# COMPACT_ATOMS: atom_id res chain seq x y z
N MET A 1 -3.06 29.35 -15.02
CA MET A 1 -3.27 28.08 -14.33
C MET A 1 -2.13 27.14 -14.68
N MET A 2 -1.46 26.61 -13.66
CA MET A 2 -0.41 25.62 -13.89
C MET A 2 -1.03 24.24 -14.10
N GLY A 3 -0.51 23.48 -15.06
CA GLY A 3 -0.90 22.11 -15.27
C GLY A 3 -0.45 21.21 -14.11
N PRO A 4 -0.76 19.90 -14.15
CA PRO A 4 -0.36 18.98 -13.12
C PRO A 4 1.16 18.83 -13.05
N PHE A 5 1.66 18.55 -11.85
CA PHE A 5 3.06 18.22 -11.65
C PHE A 5 3.28 16.75 -11.98
N ILE A 6 4.25 16.48 -12.88
CA ILE A 6 4.59 15.10 -13.26
C ILE A 6 5.87 14.69 -12.52
N TYR A 7 5.77 13.64 -11.73
CA TYR A 7 6.89 13.08 -10.98
C TYR A 7 7.32 11.75 -11.62
N ASP A 8 8.59 11.70 -12.03
CA ASP A 8 9.18 10.48 -12.58
C ASP A 8 9.76 9.66 -11.41
N TRP A 9 9.05 8.61 -11.03
CA TRP A 9 9.41 7.79 -9.88
C TRP A 9 10.31 6.60 -10.23
N ARG A 10 10.73 6.46 -11.50
CA ARG A 10 11.58 5.35 -11.93
C ARG A 10 12.89 5.26 -11.16
N ASN A 11 13.37 6.38 -10.61
CA ASN A 11 14.57 6.42 -9.79
C ASN A 11 14.34 6.05 -8.33
N MET A 12 13.11 5.83 -7.94
CA MET A 12 12.80 5.29 -6.62
C MET A 12 13.19 3.82 -6.60
N LEU A 13 14.02 3.44 -5.64
CA LEU A 13 14.49 2.07 -5.52
C LEU A 13 13.43 1.22 -4.83
N THR A 14 12.32 0.97 -5.54
CA THR A 14 11.24 0.17 -4.98
C THR A 14 10.91 -1.00 -5.88
N LYS A 15 10.65 -2.12 -5.24
CA LYS A 15 10.16 -3.32 -5.89
C LYS A 15 8.64 -3.32 -5.80
N ASP A 16 7.96 -3.56 -6.91
CA ASP A 16 6.51 -3.67 -6.90
C ASP A 16 6.08 -4.93 -6.16
N GLY A 17 5.60 -4.76 -4.92
CA GLY A 17 5.13 -5.86 -4.09
C GLY A 17 3.89 -6.54 -4.62
N SER A 18 3.14 -5.88 -5.53
CA SER A 18 1.91 -6.43 -6.10
C SER A 18 2.16 -7.64 -7.01
N GLU A 19 3.41 -7.89 -7.43
CA GLU A 19 3.75 -9.02 -8.27
C GLU A 19 3.97 -10.32 -7.49
N SER A 20 4.08 -10.26 -6.16
CA SER A 20 4.28 -11.46 -5.37
C SER A 20 3.04 -12.36 -5.40
N LYS A 21 3.27 -13.68 -5.37
CA LYS A 21 2.17 -14.65 -5.29
C LYS A 21 1.35 -14.46 -4.02
N LEU A 22 2.02 -14.19 -2.92
CA LEU A 22 1.38 -13.94 -1.63
C LEU A 22 0.44 -12.74 -1.70
N TYR A 23 0.90 -11.64 -2.28
CA TYR A 23 0.08 -10.46 -2.48
C TYR A 23 -1.18 -10.78 -3.30
N LYS A 24 -1.02 -11.45 -4.43
CA LYS A 24 -2.12 -11.77 -5.34
C LYS A 24 -3.17 -12.66 -4.67
N ASP A 25 -2.73 -13.63 -3.90
CA ASP A 25 -3.63 -14.51 -3.18
C ASP A 25 -4.45 -13.75 -2.13
N ILE A 26 -3.79 -12.93 -1.33
CA ILE A 26 -4.47 -12.15 -0.30
C ILE A 26 -5.38 -11.10 -0.93
N GLN A 27 -4.96 -10.45 -2.02
CA GLN A 27 -5.80 -9.46 -2.70
C GLN A 27 -7.10 -10.09 -3.21
N GLN A 28 -7.07 -11.30 -3.71
CA GLN A 28 -8.28 -12.00 -4.12
C GLN A 28 -9.24 -12.21 -2.96
N LEU A 29 -8.71 -12.54 -1.78
CA LEU A 29 -9.53 -12.70 -0.58
C LEU A 29 -10.12 -11.37 -0.12
N MET A 30 -9.36 -10.28 -0.27
CA MET A 30 -9.77 -8.95 0.18
C MET A 30 -10.76 -8.28 -0.77
N ASP A 31 -10.82 -8.70 -2.02
CA ASP A 31 -11.72 -8.09 -3.01
C ASP A 31 -13.19 -8.15 -2.56
N SER A 32 -13.60 -9.24 -1.93
CA SER A 32 -14.97 -9.39 -1.42
C SER A 32 -15.31 -8.41 -0.29
N LEU A 33 -14.31 -7.86 0.36
CA LEU A 33 -14.47 -6.88 1.44
C LEU A 33 -14.27 -5.44 0.97
N SER A 34 -14.02 -5.23 -0.32
CA SER A 34 -13.68 -3.92 -0.90
C SER A 34 -12.44 -3.31 -0.25
N LEU A 35 -11.46 -4.15 0.05
CA LEU A 35 -10.19 -3.74 0.63
C LEU A 35 -9.07 -3.94 -0.38
N ASP A 36 -8.13 -2.99 -0.41
CA ASP A 36 -6.92 -3.10 -1.20
C ASP A 36 -5.74 -3.47 -0.31
N VAL A 37 -4.94 -4.42 -0.78
CA VAL A 37 -3.68 -4.77 -0.10
C VAL A 37 -2.63 -3.74 -0.47
N VAL A 38 -2.22 -2.95 0.52
CA VAL A 38 -1.17 -1.94 0.33
C VAL A 38 0.19 -2.60 0.38
N GLU A 39 0.39 -3.46 1.36
CA GLU A 39 1.66 -4.17 1.57
C GLU A 39 1.41 -5.44 2.36
N VAL A 40 2.16 -6.47 2.05
CA VAL A 40 2.20 -7.68 2.85
C VAL A 40 3.67 -8.07 3.07
N ASN A 41 4.06 -8.26 4.32
CA ASN A 41 5.40 -8.67 4.70
C ASN A 41 5.34 -9.96 5.50
N THR A 42 6.30 -10.83 5.29
CA THR A 42 6.48 -12.02 6.12
C THR A 42 7.88 -12.03 6.69
N HIS A 43 7.99 -12.46 7.93
CA HIS A 43 9.25 -12.51 8.65
C HIS A 43 9.28 -13.78 9.50
N ASP A 44 10.33 -14.57 9.32
CA ASP A 44 10.48 -15.83 10.06
C ASP A 44 11.38 -15.62 11.29
N GLU A 45 10.86 -16.04 12.46
CA GLU A 45 11.63 -16.11 13.69
C GLU A 45 11.52 -17.54 14.24
N LYS A 46 12.60 -18.11 14.71
CA LYS A 46 12.67 -19.46 15.26
C LYS A 46 11.58 -20.42 14.73
N ASN A 47 10.50 -20.62 15.47
CA ASN A 47 9.39 -21.50 15.07
C ASN A 47 8.12 -20.72 14.72
N GLU A 48 8.26 -19.43 14.44
CA GLU A 48 7.13 -18.53 14.20
C GLU A 48 7.30 -17.79 12.89
N THR A 49 6.20 -17.62 12.18
CA THR A 49 6.12 -16.69 11.02
C THR A 49 5.25 -15.52 11.42
N ILE A 50 5.77 -14.32 11.26
CA ILE A 50 5.03 -13.09 11.48
C ILE A 50 4.64 -12.54 10.12
N MET A 51 3.33 -12.36 9.91
CA MET A 51 2.78 -11.75 8.69
C MET A 51 2.18 -10.41 9.05
N GLN A 52 2.61 -9.37 8.34
CA GLN A 52 2.05 -8.02 8.49
C GLN A 52 1.28 -7.68 7.23
N LEU A 53 0.02 -7.33 7.38
CA LEU A 53 -0.87 -7.01 6.28
C LEU A 53 -1.41 -5.59 6.46
N PHE A 54 -1.11 -4.74 5.47
CA PHE A 54 -1.54 -3.35 5.45
C PHE A 54 -2.64 -3.20 4.43
N LEU A 55 -3.81 -2.72 4.87
CA LEU A 55 -5.01 -2.64 4.04
C LEU A 55 -5.56 -1.22 3.98
N ASN A 56 -6.20 -0.89 2.86
CA ASN A 56 -6.92 0.36 2.67
C ASN A 56 -8.34 0.07 2.19
N LYS A 57 -9.31 0.87 2.63
CA LYS A 57 -10.71 0.71 2.24
C LYS A 57 -10.98 1.46 0.94
N ARG A 58 -11.60 0.79 -0.03
CA ARG A 58 -12.05 1.44 -1.27
C ARG A 58 -13.23 2.35 -0.96
N GLY A 59 -13.12 3.61 -1.39
CA GLY A 59 -14.21 4.56 -1.27
C GLY A 59 -14.54 5.05 0.12
N GLY A 60 -13.66 4.83 1.11
CA GLY A 60 -13.92 5.27 2.47
C GLY A 60 -12.74 5.03 3.38
N GLU A 61 -12.99 5.14 4.68
CA GLU A 61 -11.99 4.87 5.70
C GLU A 61 -12.14 3.44 6.22
N ILE A 62 -11.02 2.79 6.48
CA ILE A 62 -11.01 1.46 7.03
C ILE A 62 -11.37 1.50 8.52
N THR A 63 -12.24 0.59 8.93
CA THR A 63 -12.69 0.48 10.31
C THR A 63 -12.05 -0.70 11.01
N THR A 64 -12.14 -0.72 12.34
CA THR A 64 -11.69 -1.87 13.13
C THR A 64 -12.42 -3.15 12.70
N GLU A 65 -13.71 -3.03 12.39
CA GLU A 65 -14.51 -4.16 11.90
C GLU A 65 -13.97 -4.71 10.58
N ASP A 66 -13.57 -3.82 9.66
CA ASP A 66 -12.96 -4.24 8.38
C ASP A 66 -11.68 -5.04 8.63
N LEU A 67 -10.83 -4.58 9.56
CA LEU A 67 -9.58 -5.27 9.89
C LEU A 67 -9.86 -6.64 10.53
N GLU A 68 -10.87 -6.72 11.37
CA GLU A 68 -11.26 -7.97 12.02
C GLU A 68 -11.77 -8.99 11.00
N LYS A 69 -12.60 -8.56 10.06
CA LYS A 69 -13.07 -9.42 8.97
C LYS A 69 -11.93 -9.94 8.12
N ALA A 70 -10.98 -9.07 7.79
CA ALA A 70 -9.80 -9.47 7.05
C ALA A 70 -8.97 -10.50 7.82
N TYR A 71 -8.75 -10.27 9.10
CA TYR A 71 -8.04 -11.21 9.96
C TYR A 71 -8.69 -12.59 9.94
N ASN A 72 -10.02 -12.64 10.10
CA ASN A 72 -10.78 -13.87 10.17
C ASN A 72 -10.80 -14.66 8.86
N ILE A 73 -10.50 -14.02 7.74
CA ILE A 73 -10.36 -14.68 6.44
C ILE A 73 -8.93 -15.16 6.20
N VAL A 74 -7.95 -14.32 6.52
CA VAL A 74 -6.54 -14.58 6.20
C VAL A 74 -5.91 -15.58 7.18
N TYR A 75 -6.19 -15.45 8.47
CA TYR A 75 -5.54 -16.26 9.49
C TYR A 75 -5.78 -17.77 9.32
N PRO A 76 -7.04 -18.25 9.15
CA PRO A 76 -7.26 -19.69 8.99
C PRO A 76 -6.56 -20.28 7.78
N ARG A 77 -6.51 -19.53 6.68
CA ARG A 77 -5.88 -19.98 5.45
C ARG A 77 -4.38 -20.14 5.63
N TYR A 78 -3.72 -19.12 6.15
CA TYR A 78 -2.27 -19.12 6.25
C TYR A 78 -1.75 -19.91 7.45
N SER A 79 -2.55 -20.11 8.49
CA SER A 79 -2.18 -21.01 9.56
C SER A 79 -2.07 -22.45 9.09
N VAL A 80 -2.86 -22.84 8.08
CA VAL A 80 -2.76 -24.15 7.44
C VAL A 80 -1.54 -24.21 6.49
N ILE A 81 -1.32 -23.14 5.71
CA ILE A 81 -0.19 -23.08 4.78
C ILE A 81 1.15 -23.15 5.54
N PHE A 82 1.25 -22.48 6.67
CA PHE A 82 2.45 -22.49 7.52
C PHE A 82 2.35 -23.49 8.67
N GLN A 83 1.77 -24.66 8.41
CA GLN A 83 1.40 -25.64 9.44
C GLN A 83 2.54 -26.12 10.34
N ASN A 84 3.80 -25.96 9.90
CA ASN A 84 4.98 -26.35 10.69
C ASN A 84 5.53 -25.22 11.55
N ARG A 85 4.86 -24.08 11.58
CA ARG A 85 5.28 -22.89 12.29
C ARG A 85 4.04 -22.21 12.86
N ASP A 86 4.20 -21.57 14.00
CA ASP A 86 3.14 -20.70 14.52
C ASP A 86 3.02 -19.47 13.62
N LEU A 87 1.80 -19.00 13.43
CA LEU A 87 1.53 -17.81 12.67
C LEU A 87 1.06 -16.69 13.59
N THR A 88 1.76 -15.57 13.55
CA THR A 88 1.28 -14.31 14.13
C THR A 88 0.89 -13.41 12.98
N LEU A 89 -0.39 -13.05 12.91
CA LEU A 89 -0.93 -12.17 11.87
C LEU A 89 -1.25 -10.80 12.46
N GLU A 90 -0.64 -9.77 11.89
CA GLU A 90 -0.93 -8.38 12.21
C GLU A 90 -1.64 -7.75 11.02
N VAL A 91 -2.87 -7.27 11.23
CA VAL A 91 -3.66 -6.60 10.18
C VAL A 91 -3.86 -5.16 10.62
N THR A 92 -3.45 -4.23 9.78
CA THR A 92 -3.50 -2.81 10.14
C THR A 92 -3.74 -1.93 8.92
N SER A 93 -4.09 -0.69 9.17
CA SER A 93 -4.14 0.34 8.14
C SER A 93 -2.78 1.04 8.03
N PRO A 94 -2.45 1.60 6.85
CA PRO A 94 -1.26 2.44 6.73
C PRO A 94 -1.40 3.67 7.62
N GLY A 95 -0.28 4.11 8.19
CA GLY A 95 -0.25 5.35 8.96
C GLY A 95 -0.48 6.57 8.09
N LEU A 96 -0.80 7.71 8.72
CA LEU A 96 -1.08 8.97 8.02
C LEU A 96 0.13 9.50 7.22
N GLN A 97 1.34 9.16 7.63
CA GLN A 97 2.57 9.61 6.99
C GLN A 97 3.36 8.45 6.41
N ARG A 98 2.66 7.56 5.74
CA ARG A 98 3.31 6.43 5.10
C ARG A 98 4.13 6.89 3.89
N SER A 99 5.37 6.40 3.78
CA SER A 99 6.16 6.56 2.56
C SER A 99 5.66 5.59 1.51
N LEU A 100 5.27 6.11 0.35
CA LEU A 100 4.81 5.28 -0.77
C LEU A 100 6.02 4.68 -1.48
N LYS A 101 5.95 3.39 -1.79
CA LYS A 101 7.11 2.63 -2.26
C LYS A 101 7.10 2.33 -3.75
N ASP A 102 5.91 2.22 -4.38
CA ASP A 102 5.81 1.83 -5.78
C ASP A 102 4.52 2.34 -6.42
N TRP A 103 4.40 2.14 -7.74
CA TRP A 103 3.24 2.63 -8.49
C TRP A 103 1.94 1.95 -8.05
N HIS A 104 2.01 0.74 -7.53
CA HIS A 104 0.87 0.03 -6.99
C HIS A 104 0.25 0.82 -5.84
N GLU A 105 1.08 1.31 -4.91
CA GLU A 105 0.60 2.13 -3.79
C GLU A 105 0.06 3.48 -4.28
N PHE A 106 0.65 4.06 -5.32
CA PHE A 106 0.15 5.31 -5.91
C PHE A 106 -1.28 5.14 -6.44
N GLU A 107 -1.57 4.00 -7.08
CA GLU A 107 -2.93 3.70 -7.54
C GLU A 107 -3.93 3.60 -6.39
N ILE A 108 -3.56 2.94 -5.30
CA ILE A 108 -4.41 2.78 -4.13
C ILE A 108 -4.74 4.14 -3.51
N PHE A 109 -3.77 5.03 -3.44
CA PHE A 109 -3.93 6.34 -2.80
C PHE A 109 -4.30 7.46 -3.75
N LYS A 110 -4.74 7.13 -4.95
CA LYS A 110 -5.24 8.09 -5.92
C LYS A 110 -6.33 8.97 -5.31
N GLY A 111 -6.21 10.29 -5.52
CA GLY A 111 -7.10 11.28 -4.91
C GLY A 111 -6.69 11.73 -3.51
N LYS A 112 -5.70 11.11 -2.91
CA LYS A 112 -5.18 11.48 -1.59
C LYS A 112 -4.05 12.50 -1.71
N ASP A 113 -3.81 13.22 -0.63
CA ASP A 113 -2.71 14.18 -0.56
C ASP A 113 -1.37 13.45 -0.44
N VAL A 114 -0.36 13.99 -1.13
CA VAL A 114 0.98 13.42 -1.13
C VAL A 114 2.01 14.54 -1.06
N ARG A 115 3.16 14.22 -0.47
CA ARG A 115 4.32 15.12 -0.40
C ARG A 115 5.49 14.45 -1.10
N VAL A 116 6.05 15.13 -2.09
CA VAL A 116 7.11 14.58 -2.94
C VAL A 116 8.29 15.54 -2.97
N TYR A 117 9.50 15.04 -2.76
CA TYR A 117 10.70 15.86 -2.93
C TYR A 117 11.02 16.02 -4.41
N SER A 118 11.10 17.25 -4.87
CA SER A 118 11.41 17.57 -6.26
C SER A 118 12.86 18.03 -6.39
N THR A 119 13.64 17.34 -7.21
CA THR A 119 15.00 17.74 -7.53
C THR A 119 15.03 19.00 -8.41
N LYS A 120 13.98 19.20 -9.21
CA LYS A 120 13.84 20.38 -10.06
C LYS A 120 13.73 21.66 -9.24
N TYR A 121 12.95 21.64 -8.18
CA TYR A 121 12.72 22.79 -7.31
C TYR A 121 13.53 22.76 -6.03
N SER A 122 14.28 21.69 -5.79
CA SER A 122 15.07 21.47 -4.58
C SER A 122 14.27 21.63 -3.29
N THR A 123 13.01 21.23 -3.31
CA THR A 123 12.11 21.29 -2.16
C THR A 123 10.97 20.32 -2.36
N TYR A 124 10.06 20.28 -1.40
CA TYR A 124 8.89 19.41 -1.47
C TYR A 124 7.73 20.05 -2.24
N ILE A 125 7.01 19.20 -2.96
CA ILE A 125 5.76 19.54 -3.63
C ILE A 125 4.64 18.81 -2.87
N VAL A 126 3.59 19.51 -2.53
CA VAL A 126 2.41 18.96 -1.86
C VAL A 126 1.23 19.05 -2.81
N GLY A 127 0.48 17.99 -2.97
CA GLY A 127 -0.69 17.98 -3.83
C GLY A 127 -1.44 16.67 -3.74
N LYS A 128 -2.35 16.44 -4.70
CA LYS A 128 -3.15 15.22 -4.77
C LYS A 128 -2.65 14.31 -5.88
N ILE A 129 -2.65 13.01 -5.62
CA ILE A 129 -2.36 12.04 -6.66
C ILE A 129 -3.52 12.03 -7.65
N GLU A 130 -3.28 12.47 -8.88
CA GLU A 130 -4.28 12.51 -9.93
C GLU A 130 -4.30 11.22 -10.73
N SER A 131 -3.13 10.79 -11.17
CA SER A 131 -2.96 9.55 -11.91
C SER A 131 -1.54 9.06 -11.81
N CYS A 132 -1.31 7.81 -12.12
CA CYS A 132 0.02 7.25 -12.21
C CYS A 132 0.09 6.19 -13.30
N ASN A 133 1.30 5.94 -13.76
CA ASN A 133 1.61 4.84 -14.66
C ASN A 133 2.92 4.19 -14.21
N SER A 134 3.46 3.28 -15.00
CA SER A 134 4.68 2.56 -14.64
C SER A 134 5.93 3.45 -14.50
N ASP A 135 5.87 4.69 -14.94
CA ASP A 135 7.03 5.60 -15.00
C ASP A 135 6.82 6.90 -14.24
N THR A 136 5.61 7.44 -14.24
CA THR A 136 5.34 8.78 -13.75
C THR A 136 4.15 8.84 -12.80
N LEU A 137 4.15 9.86 -11.97
CA LEU A 137 3.08 10.18 -11.05
C LEU A 137 2.63 11.62 -11.34
N GLU A 138 1.34 11.79 -11.60
CA GLU A 138 0.75 13.10 -11.87
C GLU A 138 0.10 13.64 -10.61
N ILE A 139 0.52 14.83 -10.19
CA ILE A 139 0.05 15.48 -8.96
C ILE A 139 -0.71 16.74 -9.35
N SER A 140 -1.97 16.83 -8.94
CA SER A 140 -2.83 17.98 -9.19
C SER A 140 -2.92 18.91 -7.97
N ASN A 141 -3.36 20.15 -8.22
CA ASN A 141 -3.53 21.17 -7.17
C ASN A 141 -2.27 21.31 -6.30
N TYR A 142 -1.11 21.24 -6.93
CA TYR A 142 0.14 21.22 -6.20
C TYR A 142 0.60 22.61 -5.74
N MET A 143 1.34 22.59 -4.62
CA MET A 143 2.00 23.76 -4.07
C MET A 143 3.47 23.42 -3.81
N ILE A 144 4.33 24.39 -4.12
CA ILE A 144 5.76 24.28 -3.86
C ILE A 144 6.02 24.82 -2.46
N GLU A 145 6.62 24.01 -1.61
CA GLU A 145 7.01 24.46 -0.25
C GLU A 145 8.19 25.41 -0.26
#